data_5e07c5f9ed2f3e6697c41b4d5dce5c7b
#
_entry.id   5e07c5f9ed2f3e6697c41b4d5dce5c7b
#
_cell.length_a   1.000
_cell.length_b   1.000
_cell.length_c   1.000
_cell.angle_alpha   90.00
_cell.angle_beta   90.00
_cell.angle_gamma   90.00
#
_symmetry.space_group_name_H-M   'P 1'
#
loop_
_entity.id
_entity.type
_entity.pdbx_description
1 polymer ?
#
loop_
_entity_poly.entity_id
_entity_poly.type
_entity_poly.pdbx_seq_one_letter_code
_entity_poly.pdbx_strand_id
1 'polypeptide(L)'
;MKKTILLAFLVLCTILPLKAAPAELFGTSLIADIAEKVSPAVVAIESVHYVRARRRFGSGDPFLDQFFGHLFDDEFMGHNNVIPQRGNGSGVLISPQGHLLTNEHVIAGADEILVKFSDGSKLKAEVVGKDARTDLAVLKVSSDKALPHVPIGDSTAIRVGEWVVAIGNPFGLGMTVTAGVISAINRDLSVDAQRSYRDLIQTDASINPGNSGGALINSRGELIGINTAIIPYGQGIGFAIPVNLAKRIVGDLMAYGKVKKAFLGVTVQKLTAELANYFEVPEKGVLVTDVAKASPAEKAGIAPGDVITGIDALTISTLEDFQQALEDHRVGETASVKIFRKGREGVCNVVFNENPAAANVLGAAVKTINSDLERKYYLYVDEGCVIVSVSPGSPAENAGLRPGDVIQQINRQVVLSEDEFNKTIQAVAGQEKIILRVVRGQTVNLLLVKLK
;
A
#
# COMPACT_ATOMS: atom_id res chain seq x y z
N MET A 1 92.28 18.58 43.82
CA MET A 1 90.98 18.94 44.44
C MET A 1 90.09 19.45 43.36
N LYS A 2 89.16 18.62 42.82
CA LYS A 2 88.22 18.98 41.81
C LYS A 2 86.80 18.94 42.44
N LYS A 3 86.11 20.10 42.50
CA LYS A 3 84.77 20.21 43.02
C LYS A 3 83.82 19.96 41.83
N THR A 4 83.03 18.90 41.94
CA THR A 4 81.97 18.56 40.99
C THR A 4 80.67 19.26 41.43
N ILE A 5 80.16 20.20 40.66
CA ILE A 5 78.87 20.86 40.86
C ILE A 5 77.79 20.01 40.20
N LEU A 6 76.88 19.46 41.01
CA LEU A 6 75.73 18.69 40.56
C LEU A 6 74.56 19.68 40.29
N LEU A 7 74.16 19.88 39.03
CA LEU A 7 73.07 20.74 38.65
C LEU A 7 71.79 19.89 38.61
N ALA A 8 70.90 20.08 39.60
CA ALA A 8 69.60 19.42 39.62
C ALA A 8 68.62 20.20 38.73
N PHE A 9 68.19 19.57 37.61
CA PHE A 9 67.14 20.08 36.77
C PHE A 9 65.77 19.69 37.38
N LEU A 10 65.08 20.67 37.96
CA LEU A 10 63.72 20.50 38.46
C LEU A 10 62.73 20.67 37.27
N VAL A 11 62.26 19.55 36.71
CA VAL A 11 61.20 19.58 35.69
C VAL A 11 59.84 19.82 36.37
N LEU A 12 59.38 21.04 36.33
CA LEU A 12 58.04 21.41 36.81
C LEU A 12 56.97 20.98 35.74
N CYS A 13 56.49 19.76 35.94
CA CYS A 13 55.33 19.31 35.13
C CYS A 13 54.06 20.04 35.57
N THR A 14 53.68 21.13 34.85
CA THR A 14 52.38 21.77 35.01
C THR A 14 51.30 20.84 34.43
N ILE A 15 50.66 20.07 35.33
CA ILE A 15 49.44 19.35 34.99
C ILE A 15 48.35 20.39 34.80
N LEU A 16 48.11 20.79 33.54
CA LEU A 16 46.89 21.50 33.16
C LEU A 16 45.72 20.52 33.39
N PRO A 17 44.69 20.89 34.16
CA PRO A 17 43.51 20.05 34.27
C PRO A 17 42.86 19.99 32.88
N LEU A 18 42.96 18.83 32.23
CA LEU A 18 42.14 18.52 31.06
C LEU A 18 40.68 18.55 31.58
N LYS A 19 39.99 19.67 31.36
CA LYS A 19 38.52 19.68 31.49
C LYS A 19 38.04 18.64 30.50
N ALA A 20 37.85 17.41 30.94
CA ALA A 20 37.03 16.46 30.23
C ALA A 20 35.65 17.15 30.05
N ALA A 21 35.32 17.56 28.82
CA ALA A 21 33.94 17.86 28.50
C ALA A 21 33.15 16.65 28.97
N PRO A 22 32.03 16.81 29.69
CA PRO A 22 31.17 15.70 30.00
C PRO A 22 30.93 14.98 28.69
N ALA A 23 31.28 13.71 28.61
CA ALA A 23 30.86 12.87 27.49
C ALA A 23 29.36 12.87 27.59
N GLU A 24 28.71 13.69 26.76
CA GLU A 24 27.25 13.62 26.54
C GLU A 24 27.01 12.24 25.96
N LEU A 25 26.59 11.31 26.83
CA LEU A 25 26.31 9.92 26.45
C LEU A 25 25.24 9.86 25.34
N PHE A 26 24.46 10.93 25.19
CA PHE A 26 23.52 11.26 24.10
C PHE A 26 23.55 12.78 24.00
N GLY A 27 23.89 13.34 22.83
CA GLY A 27 23.77 14.77 22.62
C GLY A 27 22.38 15.23 23.07
N THR A 28 22.31 16.10 24.07
CA THR A 28 21.04 16.55 24.69
C THR A 28 20.10 17.24 23.71
N SER A 29 20.59 17.57 22.52
CA SER A 29 19.86 18.23 21.43
C SER A 29 19.50 17.31 20.26
N LEU A 30 19.93 16.03 20.22
CA LEU A 30 19.76 15.17 19.03
C LEU A 30 18.31 15.17 18.48
N ILE A 31 17.33 15.01 19.35
CA ILE A 31 15.92 15.00 18.93
C ILE A 31 15.49 16.38 18.42
N ALA A 32 15.94 17.44 19.09
CA ALA A 32 15.66 18.82 18.67
C ALA A 32 16.31 19.15 17.33
N ASP A 33 17.56 18.75 17.13
CA ASP A 33 18.33 18.97 15.89
C ASP A 33 17.68 18.22 14.71
N ILE A 34 17.23 16.96 14.93
CA ILE A 34 16.47 16.20 13.93
C ILE A 34 15.16 16.89 13.61
N ALA A 35 14.42 17.34 14.65
CA ALA A 35 13.14 18.02 14.46
C ALA A 35 13.32 19.32 13.67
N GLU A 36 14.31 20.16 14.02
CA GLU A 36 14.59 21.40 13.32
C GLU A 36 14.94 21.16 11.84
N LYS A 37 15.77 20.17 11.57
CA LYS A 37 16.21 19.81 10.21
C LYS A 37 15.08 19.26 9.34
N VAL A 38 14.21 18.42 9.91
CA VAL A 38 13.20 17.63 9.15
C VAL A 38 11.85 18.33 9.08
N SER A 39 11.46 19.09 10.10
CA SER A 39 10.15 19.74 10.18
C SER A 39 9.76 20.58 8.94
N PRO A 40 10.69 21.30 8.27
CA PRO A 40 10.31 22.04 7.06
C PRO A 40 9.79 21.15 5.92
N ALA A 41 10.16 19.87 5.91
CA ALA A 41 9.71 18.90 4.91
C ALA A 41 8.44 18.14 5.31
N VAL A 42 7.93 18.33 6.53
CA VAL A 42 6.68 17.72 7.00
C VAL A 42 5.57 18.76 6.89
N VAL A 43 4.47 18.39 6.26
CA VAL A 43 3.37 19.31 5.95
C VAL A 43 2.06 18.81 6.54
N ALA A 44 1.11 19.71 6.77
CA ALA A 44 -0.27 19.32 7.06
C ALA A 44 -1.04 19.10 5.76
N ILE A 45 -1.87 18.05 5.73
CA ILE A 45 -2.79 17.77 4.64
C ILE A 45 -4.21 18.00 5.12
N GLU A 46 -4.93 18.83 4.38
CA GLU A 46 -6.36 19.09 4.56
C GLU A 46 -7.11 18.50 3.37
N SER A 47 -7.87 17.43 3.59
CA SER A 47 -8.74 16.82 2.59
C SER A 47 -10.14 17.39 2.70
N VAL A 48 -10.70 17.86 1.60
CA VAL A 48 -12.03 18.49 1.57
C VAL A 48 -13.00 17.59 0.81
N HIS A 49 -14.12 17.26 1.45
CA HIS A 49 -15.20 16.48 0.86
C HIS A 49 -16.45 17.34 0.78
N TYR A 50 -17.09 17.40 -0.38
CA TYR A 50 -18.33 18.14 -0.56
C TYR A 50 -19.54 17.20 -0.42
N VAL A 51 -20.11 17.13 0.80
CA VAL A 51 -21.30 16.29 1.07
C VAL A 51 -22.59 17.07 0.88
N ARG A 52 -23.52 16.51 0.10
CA ARG A 52 -24.90 17.04 0.06
C ARG A 52 -25.61 16.66 1.35
N ALA A 53 -26.09 17.65 2.08
CA ALA A 53 -26.83 17.45 3.32
C ALA A 53 -28.11 16.61 3.05
N ARG A 54 -28.00 15.27 3.22
CA ARG A 54 -29.14 14.39 3.38
C ARG A 54 -29.13 13.87 4.81
N ARG A 55 -30.24 14.09 5.54
CA ARG A 55 -30.46 13.55 6.89
C ARG A 55 -30.14 12.06 6.95
N ARG A 56 -29.05 11.70 7.54
CA ARG A 56 -28.73 10.58 8.43
C ARG A 56 -27.23 10.38 8.45
N PHE A 57 -26.62 10.81 9.53
CA PHE A 57 -25.21 10.55 9.80
C PHE A 57 -25.04 9.09 10.19
N GLY A 58 -24.10 8.45 9.56
CA GLY A 58 -23.52 7.17 9.80
C GLY A 58 -22.67 6.85 8.57
N SER A 59 -21.36 7.03 8.65
CA SER A 59 -20.43 6.68 7.57
C SER A 59 -20.41 5.17 7.31
N GLY A 60 -20.99 4.38 8.24
CA GLY A 60 -20.95 2.93 8.22
C GLY A 60 -19.62 2.34 8.66
N ASP A 61 -18.63 3.18 8.96
CA ASP A 61 -17.35 2.77 9.51
C ASP A 61 -17.28 3.18 10.99
N PRO A 62 -17.36 2.22 11.95
CA PRO A 62 -17.36 2.51 13.38
C PRO A 62 -16.11 3.27 13.86
N PHE A 63 -14.98 3.12 13.17
CA PHE A 63 -13.73 3.79 13.50
C PHE A 63 -13.76 5.26 13.08
N LEU A 64 -14.27 5.57 11.91
CA LEU A 64 -14.45 6.94 11.43
C LEU A 64 -15.55 7.66 12.20
N ASP A 65 -16.66 6.99 12.53
CA ASP A 65 -17.77 7.57 13.28
C ASP A 65 -17.38 7.90 14.72
N GLN A 66 -16.61 7.06 15.40
CA GLN A 66 -16.12 7.33 16.75
C GLN A 66 -15.04 8.43 16.78
N PHE A 67 -14.28 8.57 15.69
CA PHE A 67 -13.15 9.48 15.62
C PHE A 67 -13.54 10.89 15.18
N PHE A 68 -14.50 11.00 14.27
CA PHE A 68 -14.95 12.27 13.70
C PHE A 68 -16.33 12.70 14.19
N GLY A 69 -17.14 11.82 14.78
CA GLY A 69 -18.50 12.10 15.22
C GLY A 69 -18.61 13.13 16.33
N HIS A 70 -17.59 13.27 17.19
CA HIS A 70 -17.58 14.27 18.28
C HIS A 70 -17.08 15.66 17.87
N LEU A 71 -16.60 15.87 16.65
CA LEU A 71 -16.08 17.15 16.19
C LEU A 71 -17.12 18.00 15.43
N PHE A 72 -18.32 17.44 15.17
CA PHE A 72 -19.30 18.08 14.26
C PHE A 72 -20.74 18.05 14.78
N ASP A 73 -20.95 18.12 16.11
CA ASP A 73 -22.27 18.36 16.67
C ASP A 73 -22.57 19.87 16.72
N ASP A 74 -23.68 20.20 16.05
CA ASP A 74 -24.49 21.40 16.11
C ASP A 74 -24.02 22.73 15.49
N GLU A 75 -24.97 23.17 14.67
CA GLU A 75 -25.30 24.53 14.19
C GLU A 75 -24.91 24.85 12.73
N PHE A 76 -25.76 24.41 11.80
CA PHE A 76 -26.29 25.30 10.75
C PHE A 76 -27.41 24.65 9.92
N MET A 77 -28.64 25.00 10.18
CA MET A 77 -29.80 24.66 9.31
C MET A 77 -29.89 25.66 8.17
N GLY A 78 -29.83 25.19 6.92
CA GLY A 78 -30.13 26.00 5.73
C GLY A 78 -30.10 25.21 4.42
N HIS A 79 -31.20 25.26 3.72
CA HIS A 79 -31.55 24.72 2.42
C HIS A 79 -30.43 24.38 1.43
N ASN A 80 -30.44 23.16 0.88
CA ASN A 80 -29.71 22.69 -0.33
C ASN A 80 -28.19 22.96 -0.39
N ASN A 81 -27.49 23.03 0.72
CA ASN A 81 -26.09 23.39 0.76
C ASN A 81 -25.21 22.15 0.76
N VAL A 82 -24.28 22.12 -0.17
CA VAL A 82 -23.09 21.27 -0.17
C VAL A 82 -22.21 21.78 0.97
N ILE A 83 -22.02 20.97 2.01
CA ILE A 83 -21.21 21.33 3.18
C ILE A 83 -19.80 20.72 2.97
N PRO A 84 -18.71 21.53 3.05
CA PRO A 84 -17.36 20.99 3.02
C PRO A 84 -17.04 20.29 4.35
N GLN A 85 -16.87 18.99 4.31
CA GLN A 85 -16.32 18.19 5.40
C GLN A 85 -14.81 18.12 5.24
N ARG A 86 -14.05 18.37 6.30
CA ARG A 86 -12.59 18.43 6.25
C ARG A 86 -11.97 17.29 7.05
N GLY A 87 -11.12 16.50 6.39
CA GLY A 87 -10.21 15.57 7.03
C GLY A 87 -8.84 16.21 7.20
N ASN A 88 -8.06 15.72 8.16
CA ASN A 88 -6.72 16.23 8.44
C ASN A 88 -5.73 15.09 8.61
N GLY A 89 -4.52 15.30 8.13
CA GLY A 89 -3.39 14.41 8.30
C GLY A 89 -2.08 15.13 8.05
N SER A 90 -1.02 14.36 7.91
CA SER A 90 0.31 14.85 7.60
C SER A 90 0.82 14.30 6.27
N GLY A 91 1.86 14.92 5.75
CA GLY A 91 2.60 14.44 4.59
C GLY A 91 4.08 14.75 4.72
N VAL A 92 4.91 14.03 3.96
CA VAL A 92 6.36 14.19 3.95
C VAL A 92 6.84 14.45 2.54
N LEU A 93 7.45 15.61 2.31
CA LEU A 93 8.11 15.95 1.06
C LEU A 93 9.35 15.08 0.84
N ILE A 94 9.39 14.38 -0.29
CA ILE A 94 10.47 13.44 -0.66
C ILE A 94 11.30 13.92 -1.85
N SER A 95 10.92 15.02 -2.47
CA SER A 95 11.69 15.61 -3.57
C SER A 95 11.58 17.14 -3.61
N PRO A 96 12.61 17.83 -4.10
CA PRO A 96 12.59 19.28 -4.26
C PRO A 96 11.59 19.77 -5.31
N GLN A 97 11.08 18.87 -6.15
CA GLN A 97 10.04 19.15 -7.15
C GLN A 97 8.63 19.15 -6.56
N GLY A 98 8.46 18.81 -5.26
CA GLY A 98 7.19 18.86 -4.55
C GLY A 98 6.40 17.55 -4.57
N HIS A 99 7.05 16.40 -4.77
CA HIS A 99 6.43 15.11 -4.50
C HIS A 99 6.44 14.85 -2.99
N LEU A 100 5.31 14.40 -2.47
CA LEU A 100 5.17 14.06 -1.05
C LEU A 100 4.43 12.74 -0.87
N LEU A 101 4.79 12.04 0.21
CA LEU A 101 4.13 10.83 0.67
C LEU A 101 3.13 11.16 1.77
N THR A 102 2.02 10.45 1.78
CA THR A 102 1.03 10.43 2.87
C THR A 102 0.32 9.09 2.90
N ASN A 103 -0.58 8.87 3.86
CA ASN A 103 -1.46 7.71 3.83
C ASN A 103 -2.62 7.89 2.84
N GLU A 104 -3.06 6.79 2.23
CA GLU A 104 -4.22 6.79 1.33
C GLU A 104 -5.49 7.21 2.08
N HIS A 105 -5.70 6.71 3.30
CA HIS A 105 -6.88 7.02 4.09
C HIS A 105 -6.99 8.53 4.44
N VAL A 106 -5.89 9.29 4.47
CA VAL A 106 -5.90 10.74 4.71
C VAL A 106 -6.57 11.49 3.56
N ILE A 107 -6.46 10.95 2.34
CA ILE A 107 -6.97 11.57 1.12
C ILE A 107 -8.12 10.81 0.46
N ALA A 108 -8.57 9.70 1.06
CA ALA A 108 -9.59 8.83 0.48
C ALA A 108 -10.88 9.61 0.23
N GLY A 109 -11.36 9.59 -1.03
CA GLY A 109 -12.60 10.27 -1.42
C GLY A 109 -12.56 11.80 -1.43
N ALA A 110 -11.43 12.45 -1.19
CA ALA A 110 -11.32 13.91 -1.20
C ALA A 110 -11.59 14.50 -2.59
N ASP A 111 -12.44 15.53 -2.64
CA ASP A 111 -12.69 16.34 -3.84
C ASP A 111 -11.57 17.37 -4.06
N GLU A 112 -10.95 17.83 -2.97
CA GLU A 112 -9.83 18.75 -2.99
C GLU A 112 -8.83 18.44 -1.88
N ILE A 113 -7.54 18.59 -2.19
CA ILE A 113 -6.44 18.36 -1.24
C ILE A 113 -5.60 19.62 -1.16
N LEU A 114 -5.46 20.17 0.06
CA LEU A 114 -4.63 21.32 0.36
C LEU A 114 -3.45 20.90 1.24
N VAL A 115 -2.27 21.36 0.88
CA VAL A 115 -1.04 21.14 1.64
C VAL A 115 -0.65 22.46 2.30
N LYS A 116 -0.56 22.47 3.64
CA LYS A 116 -0.13 23.61 4.43
C LYS A 116 1.28 23.40 4.95
N PHE A 117 2.16 24.33 4.62
CA PHE A 117 3.57 24.34 5.02
C PHE A 117 3.76 24.97 6.38
N SER A 118 4.95 24.80 6.97
CA SER A 118 5.32 25.37 8.29
C SER A 118 5.35 26.89 8.30
N ASP A 119 5.59 27.52 7.16
CA ASP A 119 5.55 29.00 6.98
C ASP A 119 4.13 29.55 6.86
N GLY A 120 3.10 28.69 6.93
CA GLY A 120 1.69 29.04 6.79
C GLY A 120 1.18 29.10 5.34
N SER A 121 2.06 28.97 4.34
CA SER A 121 1.65 28.92 2.93
C SER A 121 0.82 27.67 2.66
N LYS A 122 -0.13 27.77 1.72
CA LYS A 122 -0.99 26.67 1.29
C LYS A 122 -0.89 26.50 -0.22
N LEU A 123 -0.72 25.26 -0.64
CA LEU A 123 -0.73 24.87 -2.05
C LEU A 123 -1.75 23.76 -2.26
N LYS A 124 -2.42 23.79 -3.41
CA LYS A 124 -3.27 22.68 -3.85
C LYS A 124 -2.38 21.52 -4.29
N ALA A 125 -2.75 20.31 -3.89
CA ALA A 125 -2.05 19.10 -4.29
C ALA A 125 -2.88 18.30 -5.29
N GLU A 126 -2.19 17.66 -6.21
CA GLU A 126 -2.74 16.68 -7.14
C GLU A 126 -2.35 15.27 -6.71
N VAL A 127 -3.27 14.31 -6.84
CA VAL A 127 -2.98 12.91 -6.58
C VAL A 127 -2.23 12.34 -7.78
N VAL A 128 -0.95 12.02 -7.59
CA VAL A 128 -0.13 11.35 -8.60
C VAL A 128 -0.50 9.88 -8.67
N GLY A 129 -0.69 9.25 -7.51
CA GLY A 129 -1.14 7.88 -7.41
C GLY A 129 -1.39 7.48 -5.97
N LYS A 130 -2.19 6.42 -5.79
CA LYS A 130 -2.55 5.90 -4.46
C LYS A 130 -2.77 4.40 -4.47
N ASP A 131 -2.57 3.77 -3.34
CA ASP A 131 -2.82 2.34 -3.12
C ASP A 131 -3.42 2.13 -1.72
N ALA A 132 -4.71 1.79 -1.69
CA ALA A 132 -5.45 1.58 -0.44
C ALA A 132 -4.94 0.35 0.35
N ARG A 133 -4.35 -0.64 -0.32
CA ARG A 133 -3.84 -1.85 0.32
C ARG A 133 -2.61 -1.58 1.18
N THR A 134 -1.68 -0.77 0.69
CA THR A 134 -0.49 -0.36 1.43
C THR A 134 -0.71 0.92 2.24
N ASP A 135 -1.90 1.52 2.10
CA ASP A 135 -2.25 2.80 2.72
C ASP A 135 -1.25 3.92 2.40
N LEU A 136 -0.76 3.96 1.16
CA LEU A 136 0.16 4.98 0.69
C LEU A 136 -0.40 5.77 -0.49
N ALA A 137 -0.10 7.05 -0.50
CA ALA A 137 -0.40 7.94 -1.63
C ALA A 137 0.79 8.85 -1.91
N VAL A 138 0.99 9.15 -3.20
CA VAL A 138 1.91 10.16 -3.70
C VAL A 138 1.11 11.36 -4.17
N LEU A 139 1.40 12.51 -3.62
CA LEU A 139 0.82 13.78 -4.05
C LEU A 139 1.89 14.65 -4.70
N LYS A 140 1.45 15.63 -5.48
CA LYS A 140 2.28 16.63 -6.13
C LYS A 140 1.76 18.02 -5.80
N VAL A 141 2.62 18.87 -5.30
CA VAL A 141 2.40 20.33 -5.22
C VAL A 141 3.29 21.05 -6.24
N SER A 142 2.77 22.07 -6.84
CA SER A 142 3.54 22.93 -7.77
C SER A 142 4.07 24.15 -7.03
N SER A 143 5.37 24.38 -7.14
CA SER A 143 6.06 25.53 -6.53
C SER A 143 7.12 26.05 -7.47
N ASP A 144 7.28 27.38 -7.54
CA ASP A 144 8.33 28.04 -8.33
C ASP A 144 9.71 27.91 -7.66
N LYS A 145 9.76 27.47 -6.41
CA LYS A 145 10.99 27.29 -5.63
C LYS A 145 11.18 25.81 -5.30
N ALA A 146 12.44 25.39 -5.20
CA ALA A 146 12.77 24.09 -4.66
C ALA A 146 12.24 23.96 -3.23
N LEU A 147 11.52 22.87 -2.96
CA LEU A 147 10.91 22.62 -1.67
C LEU A 147 11.86 21.82 -0.76
N PRO A 148 11.80 22.06 0.56
CA PRO A 148 12.53 21.22 1.54
C PRO A 148 12.04 19.77 1.40
N HIS A 149 12.95 18.80 1.55
CA HIS A 149 12.63 17.39 1.47
C HIS A 149 13.50 16.57 2.40
N VAL A 150 13.02 15.41 2.81
CA VAL A 150 13.73 14.51 3.72
C VAL A 150 14.55 13.51 2.92
N PRO A 151 15.82 13.24 3.30
CA PRO A 151 16.57 12.14 2.73
C PRO A 151 15.89 10.81 3.09
N ILE A 152 15.78 9.93 2.09
CA ILE A 152 15.12 8.64 2.27
C ILE A 152 16.17 7.62 2.75
N GLY A 153 15.95 7.04 3.94
CA GLY A 153 16.80 6.03 4.56
C GLY A 153 16.57 4.62 4.02
N ASP A 154 16.98 3.63 4.80
CA ASP A 154 16.82 2.22 4.51
C ASP A 154 16.14 1.52 5.70
N SER A 155 14.88 1.08 5.52
CA SER A 155 14.12 0.39 6.55
C SER A 155 14.48 -1.08 6.71
N THR A 156 15.36 -1.67 5.88
CA THR A 156 15.87 -3.03 6.09
C THR A 156 17.09 -3.04 7.03
N ALA A 157 17.76 -1.89 7.19
CA ALA A 157 18.94 -1.74 8.05
C ALA A 157 18.62 -1.32 9.48
N ILE A 158 17.34 -1.14 9.83
CA ILE A 158 16.92 -0.73 11.18
C ILE A 158 16.96 -1.91 12.17
N ARG A 159 17.17 -1.58 13.44
CA ARG A 159 17.21 -2.58 14.52
C ARG A 159 16.29 -2.17 15.67
N VAL A 160 15.72 -3.16 16.32
CA VAL A 160 14.95 -2.96 17.56
C VAL A 160 15.84 -2.26 18.62
N GLY A 161 15.29 -1.25 19.28
CA GLY A 161 15.98 -0.42 20.26
C GLY A 161 16.66 0.84 19.69
N GLU A 162 16.69 1.03 18.36
CA GLU A 162 17.21 2.28 17.78
C GLU A 162 16.23 3.43 18.00
N TRP A 163 16.78 4.62 18.30
CA TRP A 163 16.00 5.83 18.49
C TRP A 163 15.31 6.27 17.21
N VAL A 164 14.05 6.66 17.35
CA VAL A 164 13.23 7.23 16.26
C VAL A 164 12.48 8.47 16.73
N VAL A 165 12.20 9.34 15.78
CA VAL A 165 11.42 10.56 15.96
C VAL A 165 10.24 10.51 15.01
N ALA A 166 9.03 10.54 15.56
CA ALA A 166 7.82 10.67 14.77
C ALA A 166 7.42 12.16 14.68
N ILE A 167 7.27 12.65 13.46
CA ILE A 167 6.97 14.05 13.15
C ILE A 167 5.69 14.11 12.34
N GLY A 168 4.76 14.96 12.74
CA GLY A 168 3.54 15.26 12.01
C GLY A 168 3.14 16.72 12.21
N ASN A 169 2.12 17.15 11.46
CA ASN A 169 1.55 18.50 11.57
C ASN A 169 0.02 18.41 11.72
N PRO A 170 -0.46 17.92 12.88
CA PRO A 170 -1.88 17.73 13.12
C PRO A 170 -2.62 19.05 13.00
N PHE A 171 -3.69 19.07 12.21
CA PHE A 171 -4.57 20.24 12.04
C PHE A 171 -3.88 21.51 11.50
N GLY A 172 -2.60 21.45 11.08
CA GLY A 172 -1.83 22.63 10.68
C GLY A 172 -1.68 23.68 11.79
N LEU A 173 -1.81 23.25 13.06
CA LEU A 173 -1.65 24.11 14.26
C LEU A 173 -0.19 24.23 14.69
N GLY A 174 0.69 23.42 14.13
CA GLY A 174 2.12 23.37 14.41
C GLY A 174 2.67 21.96 14.37
N MET A 175 3.99 21.84 14.29
CA MET A 175 4.67 20.56 14.30
C MET A 175 4.48 19.86 15.64
N THR A 176 4.14 18.59 15.57
CA THR A 176 4.17 17.67 16.71
C THR A 176 5.33 16.71 16.52
N VAL A 177 6.21 16.67 17.51
CA VAL A 177 7.39 15.82 17.55
C VAL A 177 7.28 14.90 18.74
N THR A 178 7.37 13.61 18.52
CA THR A 178 7.46 12.60 19.57
C THR A 178 8.68 11.71 19.33
N ALA A 179 9.31 11.24 20.38
CA ALA A 179 10.48 10.39 20.31
C ALA A 179 10.23 9.07 21.03
N GLY A 180 10.86 8.03 20.55
CA GLY A 180 10.80 6.70 21.10
C GLY A 180 11.86 5.80 20.46
N VAL A 181 11.63 4.50 20.50
CA VAL A 181 12.50 3.51 19.89
C VAL A 181 11.72 2.63 18.91
N ILE A 182 12.43 1.92 18.05
CA ILE A 182 11.87 0.81 17.30
C ILE A 182 11.58 -0.31 18.30
N SER A 183 10.30 -0.57 18.57
CA SER A 183 9.89 -1.62 19.53
C SER A 183 9.88 -3.00 18.90
N ALA A 184 9.54 -3.09 17.61
CA ALA A 184 9.56 -4.32 16.82
C ALA A 184 9.58 -3.99 15.32
N ILE A 185 9.92 -4.98 14.50
CA ILE A 185 9.88 -4.94 13.04
C ILE A 185 9.04 -6.10 12.52
N ASN A 186 8.63 -6.04 11.25
CA ASN A 186 7.85 -7.08 10.56
C ASN A 186 6.56 -7.43 11.33
N ARG A 187 5.79 -6.39 11.72
CA ARG A 187 4.50 -6.58 12.39
C ARG A 187 3.36 -6.56 11.39
N ASP A 188 2.54 -7.59 11.44
CA ASP A 188 1.29 -7.64 10.69
C ASP A 188 0.15 -7.16 11.57
N LEU A 189 -0.70 -6.29 11.02
CA LEU A 189 -1.83 -5.70 11.71
C LEU A 189 -3.08 -5.80 10.83
N SER A 190 -4.04 -6.62 11.23
CA SER A 190 -5.36 -6.65 10.60
C SER A 190 -6.25 -5.62 11.31
N VAL A 191 -6.65 -4.58 10.57
CA VAL A 191 -7.49 -3.50 11.10
C VAL A 191 -8.97 -3.84 10.92
N ASP A 192 -9.34 -4.39 9.76
CA ASP A 192 -10.69 -4.84 9.44
C ASP A 192 -10.64 -5.98 8.40
N ALA A 193 -11.80 -6.46 7.95
CA ALA A 193 -11.89 -7.54 6.96
C ALA A 193 -11.30 -7.18 5.58
N GLN A 194 -10.99 -5.91 5.33
CA GLN A 194 -10.55 -5.40 4.03
C GLN A 194 -9.14 -4.78 4.08
N ARG A 195 -8.64 -4.39 5.29
CA ARG A 195 -7.34 -3.76 5.49
C ARG A 195 -6.47 -4.57 6.42
N SER A 196 -5.39 -5.07 5.88
CA SER A 196 -4.33 -5.74 6.61
C SER A 196 -2.99 -5.11 6.21
N TYR A 197 -2.34 -4.52 7.16
CA TYR A 197 -1.00 -3.97 7.00
C TYR A 197 0.03 -5.03 7.33
N ARG A 198 1.11 -5.10 6.56
CA ARG A 198 2.18 -6.08 6.76
C ARG A 198 3.53 -5.41 6.92
N ASP A 199 4.46 -6.13 7.54
CA ASP A 199 5.85 -5.71 7.73
C ASP A 199 6.01 -4.35 8.44
N LEU A 200 5.03 -3.91 9.23
CA LEU A 200 5.06 -2.62 9.89
C LEU A 200 6.24 -2.50 10.87
N ILE A 201 6.76 -1.28 10.98
CA ILE A 201 7.66 -0.88 12.07
C ILE A 201 6.78 -0.51 13.27
N GLN A 202 6.99 -1.18 14.41
CA GLN A 202 6.36 -0.82 15.67
C GLN A 202 7.27 0.12 16.46
N THR A 203 6.70 1.17 17.05
CA THR A 203 7.41 2.15 17.89
C THR A 203 6.58 2.55 19.10
N ASP A 204 7.23 2.96 20.18
CA ASP A 204 6.60 3.58 21.34
C ASP A 204 6.61 5.13 21.25
N ALA A 205 7.22 5.72 20.20
CA ALA A 205 6.98 7.11 19.85
C ALA A 205 5.47 7.32 19.65
N SER A 206 4.90 8.31 20.32
CA SER A 206 3.44 8.52 20.32
C SER A 206 2.95 8.85 18.91
N ILE A 207 2.18 7.95 18.32
CA ILE A 207 1.42 8.17 17.10
C ILE A 207 -0.01 8.48 17.51
N ASN A 208 -0.52 9.60 17.03
CA ASN A 208 -1.88 10.08 17.34
C ASN A 208 -2.51 10.62 16.05
N PRO A 209 -3.85 10.80 16.06
CA PRO A 209 -4.54 11.47 14.96
C PRO A 209 -3.89 12.80 14.56
N GLY A 210 -3.65 12.92 13.26
CA GLY A 210 -2.93 14.04 12.68
C GLY A 210 -1.45 13.76 12.40
N ASN A 211 -0.79 12.80 13.10
CA ASN A 211 0.54 12.34 12.71
C ASN A 211 0.51 11.36 11.54
N SER A 212 -0.65 10.74 11.26
CA SER A 212 -0.83 9.82 10.11
C SER A 212 -0.41 10.49 8.81
N GLY A 213 0.40 9.79 8.01
CA GLY A 213 1.04 10.33 6.80
C GLY A 213 2.32 11.13 7.06
N GLY A 214 2.66 11.40 8.32
CA GLY A 214 3.89 12.06 8.74
C GLY A 214 5.10 11.13 8.74
N ALA A 215 6.25 11.66 9.14
CA ALA A 215 7.54 11.00 9.06
C ALA A 215 7.87 10.20 10.33
N LEU A 216 8.40 8.98 10.16
CA LEU A 216 9.22 8.30 11.15
C LEU A 216 10.69 8.43 10.72
N ILE A 217 11.50 9.07 11.56
CA ILE A 217 12.87 9.50 11.26
C ILE A 217 13.85 8.77 12.18
N ASN A 218 14.97 8.32 11.63
CA ASN A 218 16.06 7.73 12.42
C ASN A 218 17.00 8.81 13.02
N SER A 219 17.98 8.38 13.81
CA SER A 219 18.97 9.27 14.45
C SER A 219 19.87 10.04 13.47
N ARG A 220 19.89 9.66 12.18
CA ARG A 220 20.63 10.38 11.13
C ARG A 220 19.79 11.45 10.42
N GLY A 221 18.51 11.60 10.79
CA GLY A 221 17.57 12.49 10.12
C GLY A 221 17.05 11.95 8.78
N GLU A 222 17.05 10.63 8.59
CA GLU A 222 16.56 9.97 7.38
C GLU A 222 15.17 9.38 7.61
N LEU A 223 14.32 9.45 6.60
CA LEU A 223 12.99 8.85 6.61
C LEU A 223 13.10 7.33 6.55
N ILE A 224 12.59 6.64 7.57
CA ILE A 224 12.57 5.17 7.64
C ILE A 224 11.16 4.59 7.59
N GLY A 225 10.13 5.42 7.80
CA GLY A 225 8.74 4.99 7.72
C GLY A 225 7.76 6.15 7.61
N ILE A 226 6.53 5.83 7.22
CA ILE A 226 5.37 6.74 7.21
C ILE A 226 4.46 6.34 8.36
N ASN A 227 4.23 7.26 9.31
CA ASN A 227 3.34 7.03 10.45
C ASN A 227 1.93 6.70 9.94
N THR A 228 1.27 5.65 10.46
CA THR A 228 -0.03 5.26 9.92
C THR A 228 -1.08 4.93 10.97
N ALA A 229 -0.84 3.97 11.83
CA ALA A 229 -1.87 3.38 12.65
C ALA A 229 -1.49 3.31 14.12
N ILE A 230 -2.53 3.21 14.96
CA ILE A 230 -2.43 2.89 16.37
C ILE A 230 -3.38 1.74 16.69
N ILE A 231 -3.07 0.97 17.73
CA ILE A 231 -4.05 0.05 18.34
C ILE A 231 -4.91 0.88 19.31
N PRO A 232 -6.24 0.97 19.14
CA PRO A 232 -7.09 1.91 19.88
C PRO A 232 -7.00 1.84 21.40
N TYR A 233 -6.55 0.73 21.97
CA TYR A 233 -6.41 0.53 23.42
C TYR A 233 -4.97 0.21 23.86
N GLY A 234 -3.99 0.31 22.97
CA GLY A 234 -2.58 0.03 23.22
C GLY A 234 -1.78 1.32 23.41
N GLN A 235 -1.66 1.83 24.64
CA GLN A 235 -0.77 2.96 24.92
C GLN A 235 0.67 2.59 24.62
N GLY A 236 1.40 3.46 23.90
CA GLY A 236 2.79 3.22 23.53
C GLY A 236 2.98 2.18 22.41
N ILE A 237 1.94 1.91 21.60
CA ILE A 237 2.01 1.03 20.45
C ILE A 237 1.59 1.82 19.20
N GLY A 238 2.56 2.36 18.52
CA GLY A 238 2.41 3.02 17.22
C GLY A 238 3.00 2.20 16.09
N PHE A 239 2.54 2.43 14.87
CA PHE A 239 3.01 1.74 13.69
C PHE A 239 3.35 2.71 12.56
N ALA A 240 4.36 2.34 11.78
CA ALA A 240 4.73 3.05 10.57
C ALA A 240 4.96 2.08 9.41
N ILE A 241 4.56 2.50 8.22
CA ILE A 241 4.80 1.77 6.97
C ILE A 241 6.29 1.93 6.61
N PRO A 242 7.04 0.85 6.39
CA PRO A 242 8.47 0.93 6.07
C PRO A 242 8.73 1.72 4.79
N VAL A 243 9.75 2.60 4.81
CA VAL A 243 10.07 3.44 3.65
C VAL A 243 10.51 2.63 2.43
N ASN A 244 11.11 1.45 2.60
CA ASN A 244 11.47 0.61 1.46
C ASN A 244 10.24 0.05 0.74
N LEU A 245 9.12 -0.20 1.45
CA LEU A 245 7.85 -0.48 0.79
C LEU A 245 7.38 0.73 -0.03
N ALA A 246 7.44 1.95 0.56
CA ALA A 246 7.11 3.17 -0.16
C ALA A 246 8.00 3.35 -1.41
N LYS A 247 9.32 3.15 -1.30
CA LYS A 247 10.24 3.21 -2.46
C LYS A 247 9.83 2.27 -3.59
N ARG A 248 9.44 1.02 -3.24
CA ARG A 248 9.05 0.01 -4.23
C ARG A 248 7.82 0.44 -5.04
N ILE A 249 6.84 1.07 -4.40
CA ILE A 249 5.57 1.42 -5.05
C ILE A 249 5.51 2.85 -5.61
N VAL A 250 6.33 3.77 -5.10
CA VAL A 250 6.35 5.17 -5.56
C VAL A 250 6.61 5.27 -7.07
N GLY A 251 7.52 4.43 -7.60
CA GLY A 251 7.80 4.38 -9.04
C GLY A 251 6.54 4.06 -9.85
N ASP A 252 5.78 3.05 -9.45
CA ASP A 252 4.53 2.67 -10.08
C ASP A 252 3.46 3.76 -9.93
N LEU A 253 3.32 4.32 -8.72
CA LEU A 253 2.37 5.38 -8.45
C LEU A 253 2.66 6.63 -9.30
N MET A 254 3.93 7.00 -9.45
CA MET A 254 4.33 8.14 -10.28
C MET A 254 4.17 7.89 -11.77
N ALA A 255 4.43 6.66 -12.23
CA ALA A 255 4.37 6.33 -13.65
C ALA A 255 2.96 6.00 -14.14
N TYR A 256 2.14 5.35 -13.30
CA TYR A 256 0.87 4.75 -13.72
C TYR A 256 -0.34 5.17 -12.87
N GLY A 257 -0.16 5.95 -11.80
CA GLY A 257 -1.20 6.35 -10.85
C GLY A 257 -1.69 5.23 -9.93
N LYS A 258 -1.21 4.00 -10.12
CA LYS A 258 -1.56 2.80 -9.36
C LYS A 258 -0.39 1.82 -9.31
N VAL A 259 -0.39 0.95 -8.30
CA VAL A 259 0.59 -0.15 -8.22
C VAL A 259 0.19 -1.25 -9.20
N LYS A 260 1.13 -1.66 -10.05
CA LYS A 260 0.95 -2.78 -10.98
C LYS A 260 1.18 -4.10 -10.24
N LYS A 261 0.14 -4.94 -10.17
CA LYS A 261 0.23 -6.26 -9.52
C LYS A 261 0.89 -7.27 -10.44
N ALA A 262 1.85 -8.02 -9.91
CA ALA A 262 2.43 -9.15 -10.60
C ALA A 262 1.36 -10.22 -10.88
N PHE A 263 1.38 -10.75 -12.09
CA PHE A 263 0.46 -11.77 -12.55
C PHE A 263 1.23 -12.99 -13.02
N LEU A 264 0.94 -14.14 -12.41
CA LEU A 264 1.50 -15.43 -12.78
C LEU A 264 0.64 -16.14 -13.84
N GLY A 265 -0.67 -16.00 -13.71
CA GLY A 265 -1.63 -16.59 -14.65
C GLY A 265 -2.01 -18.04 -14.35
N VAL A 266 -2.09 -18.39 -13.07
CA VAL A 266 -2.60 -19.67 -12.59
C VAL A 266 -3.85 -19.48 -11.77
N THR A 267 -4.76 -20.46 -11.81
CA THR A 267 -5.80 -20.63 -10.81
C THR A 267 -5.32 -21.72 -9.86
N VAL A 268 -5.38 -21.44 -8.57
CA VAL A 268 -4.92 -22.37 -7.54
C VAL A 268 -6.01 -22.68 -6.54
N GLN A 269 -5.91 -23.86 -5.93
CA GLN A 269 -6.77 -24.24 -4.80
C GLN A 269 -5.92 -24.83 -3.67
N LYS A 270 -6.51 -24.87 -2.48
CA LYS A 270 -5.91 -25.53 -1.32
C LYS A 270 -5.64 -26.98 -1.62
N LEU A 271 -4.43 -27.44 -1.31
CA LEU A 271 -4.07 -28.84 -1.37
C LEU A 271 -4.62 -29.56 -0.14
N THR A 272 -5.53 -30.52 -0.35
CA THR A 272 -6.01 -31.42 0.71
C THR A 272 -5.15 -32.67 0.78
N ALA A 273 -5.18 -33.39 1.90
CA ALA A 273 -4.48 -34.66 2.05
C ALA A 273 -4.86 -35.70 0.97
N GLU A 274 -6.14 -35.73 0.58
CA GLU A 274 -6.62 -36.61 -0.49
C GLU A 274 -6.01 -36.26 -1.85
N LEU A 275 -5.96 -34.95 -2.16
CA LEU A 275 -5.34 -34.47 -3.41
C LEU A 275 -3.83 -34.67 -3.39
N ALA A 276 -3.17 -34.44 -2.25
CA ALA A 276 -1.74 -34.68 -2.10
C ALA A 276 -1.40 -36.16 -2.37
N ASN A 277 -2.16 -37.09 -1.81
CA ASN A 277 -2.01 -38.51 -2.08
C ASN A 277 -2.29 -38.87 -3.54
N TYR A 278 -3.32 -38.29 -4.17
CA TYR A 278 -3.66 -38.55 -5.57
C TYR A 278 -2.59 -38.08 -6.52
N PHE A 279 -1.99 -36.89 -6.28
CA PHE A 279 -0.94 -36.31 -7.11
C PHE A 279 0.47 -36.77 -6.70
N GLU A 280 0.60 -37.63 -5.66
CA GLU A 280 1.88 -38.12 -5.12
C GLU A 280 2.82 -36.97 -4.71
N VAL A 281 2.29 -35.96 -4.02
CA VAL A 281 3.01 -34.74 -3.61
C VAL A 281 2.94 -34.56 -2.09
N PRO A 282 3.90 -33.83 -1.47
CA PRO A 282 3.82 -33.48 -0.05
C PRO A 282 2.55 -32.67 0.26
N GLU A 283 1.99 -32.84 1.46
CA GLU A 283 0.83 -32.04 1.93
C GLU A 283 1.21 -30.53 2.17
N LYS A 284 1.98 -29.96 1.28
CA LYS A 284 2.41 -28.55 1.34
C LYS A 284 2.31 -27.94 -0.04
N GLY A 285 1.77 -26.72 -0.09
CA GLY A 285 1.67 -25.97 -1.33
C GLY A 285 0.23 -25.71 -1.77
N VAL A 286 0.12 -25.18 -2.96
CA VAL A 286 -1.16 -24.91 -3.63
C VAL A 286 -1.23 -25.68 -4.94
N LEU A 287 -2.37 -26.33 -5.19
CA LEU A 287 -2.59 -27.09 -6.43
C LEU A 287 -3.01 -26.15 -7.56
N VAL A 288 -2.31 -26.20 -8.68
CA VAL A 288 -2.68 -25.50 -9.91
C VAL A 288 -3.83 -26.24 -10.57
N THR A 289 -4.98 -25.59 -10.67
CA THR A 289 -6.18 -26.16 -11.33
C THR A 289 -6.32 -25.72 -12.78
N ASP A 290 -5.82 -24.54 -13.12
CA ASP A 290 -5.85 -24.01 -14.47
C ASP A 290 -4.67 -23.05 -14.72
N VAL A 291 -4.27 -22.91 -15.98
CA VAL A 291 -3.23 -21.99 -16.45
C VAL A 291 -3.77 -21.17 -17.60
N ALA A 292 -3.71 -19.85 -17.45
CA ALA A 292 -4.20 -18.92 -18.47
C ALA A 292 -3.31 -18.95 -19.72
N LYS A 293 -3.93 -18.96 -20.91
CA LYS A 293 -3.19 -18.93 -22.19
C LYS A 293 -2.32 -17.65 -22.29
N ALA A 294 -1.14 -17.79 -22.86
CA ALA A 294 -0.14 -16.74 -23.03
C ALA A 294 0.36 -16.10 -21.73
N SER A 295 0.02 -16.70 -20.57
CA SER A 295 0.46 -16.23 -19.26
C SER A 295 1.95 -16.49 -19.00
N PRO A 296 2.55 -15.81 -18.00
CA PRO A 296 3.88 -16.14 -17.50
C PRO A 296 4.03 -17.61 -17.11
N ALA A 297 3.03 -18.18 -16.45
CA ALA A 297 3.03 -19.58 -16.01
C ALA A 297 3.08 -20.54 -17.19
N GLU A 298 2.24 -20.34 -18.22
CA GLU A 298 2.25 -21.18 -19.42
C GLU A 298 3.60 -21.11 -20.12
N LYS A 299 4.16 -19.89 -20.30
CA LYS A 299 5.48 -19.70 -20.93
C LYS A 299 6.61 -20.39 -20.18
N ALA A 300 6.50 -20.44 -18.84
CA ALA A 300 7.47 -21.11 -17.98
C ALA A 300 7.24 -22.62 -17.85
N GLY A 301 6.19 -23.16 -18.49
CA GLY A 301 5.87 -24.58 -18.50
C GLY A 301 5.15 -25.09 -17.25
N ILE A 302 4.54 -24.22 -16.45
CA ILE A 302 3.63 -24.60 -15.36
C ILE A 302 2.35 -25.12 -15.99
N ALA A 303 1.78 -26.21 -15.45
CA ALA A 303 0.62 -26.88 -15.99
C ALA A 303 -0.41 -27.23 -14.89
N PRO A 304 -1.68 -27.46 -15.26
CA PRO A 304 -2.66 -28.00 -14.33
C PRO A 304 -2.19 -29.33 -13.75
N GLY A 305 -2.38 -29.52 -12.44
CA GLY A 305 -1.89 -30.66 -11.67
C GLY A 305 -0.52 -30.45 -11.02
N ASP A 306 0.17 -29.33 -11.29
CA ASP A 306 1.36 -28.95 -10.52
C ASP A 306 0.97 -28.48 -9.13
N VAL A 307 1.84 -28.72 -8.15
CA VAL A 307 1.75 -28.13 -6.83
C VAL A 307 2.86 -27.13 -6.66
N ILE A 308 2.52 -25.85 -6.45
CA ILE A 308 3.49 -24.80 -6.18
C ILE A 308 3.85 -24.87 -4.69
N THR A 309 5.14 -25.09 -4.41
CA THR A 309 5.69 -25.25 -3.04
C THR A 309 6.60 -24.12 -2.62
N GLY A 310 6.98 -23.22 -3.55
CA GLY A 310 7.80 -22.05 -3.24
C GLY A 310 7.87 -21.05 -4.38
N ILE A 311 8.11 -19.80 -4.06
CA ILE A 311 8.45 -18.72 -5.00
C ILE A 311 9.67 -18.02 -4.43
N ASP A 312 10.78 -18.05 -5.13
CA ASP A 312 12.10 -17.62 -4.69
C ASP A 312 12.50 -18.26 -3.33
N ALA A 313 12.74 -17.46 -2.31
CA ALA A 313 13.07 -17.92 -0.95
C ALA A 313 11.83 -18.26 -0.12
N LEU A 314 10.63 -17.84 -0.55
CA LEU A 314 9.40 -18.02 0.21
C LEU A 314 8.85 -19.44 0.02
N THR A 315 8.59 -20.13 1.12
CA THR A 315 7.91 -21.44 1.11
C THR A 315 6.41 -21.21 1.03
N ILE A 316 5.74 -21.87 0.11
CA ILE A 316 4.28 -21.79 -0.06
C ILE A 316 3.67 -23.03 0.61
N SER A 317 2.82 -22.79 1.60
CA SER A 317 2.06 -23.84 2.31
C SER A 317 0.55 -23.62 2.22
N THR A 318 0.13 -22.37 2.04
CA THR A 318 -1.28 -21.95 2.01
C THR A 318 -1.58 -21.07 0.79
N LEU A 319 -2.86 -20.78 0.55
CA LEU A 319 -3.28 -19.82 -0.47
C LEU A 319 -2.80 -18.41 -0.12
N GLU A 320 -2.78 -18.09 1.17
CA GLU A 320 -2.31 -16.81 1.70
C GLU A 320 -0.82 -16.62 1.42
N ASP A 321 0.03 -17.65 1.64
CA ASP A 321 1.46 -17.60 1.29
C ASP A 321 1.66 -17.37 -0.22
N PHE A 322 0.85 -18.04 -1.06
CA PHE A 322 0.91 -17.87 -2.49
C PHE A 322 0.53 -16.45 -2.94
N GLN A 323 -0.54 -15.91 -2.38
CA GLN A 323 -0.96 -14.53 -2.64
C GLN A 323 0.12 -13.54 -2.21
N GLN A 324 0.68 -13.74 -1.01
CA GLN A 324 1.78 -12.93 -0.49
C GLN A 324 2.97 -12.93 -1.43
N ALA A 325 3.41 -14.11 -1.86
CA ALA A 325 4.53 -14.22 -2.77
C ALA A 325 4.32 -13.45 -4.09
N LEU A 326 3.09 -13.48 -4.64
CA LEU A 326 2.76 -12.67 -5.83
C LEU A 326 2.75 -11.17 -5.53
N GLU A 327 2.32 -10.76 -4.34
CA GLU A 327 2.29 -9.35 -3.93
C GLU A 327 3.69 -8.76 -3.72
N ASP A 328 4.66 -9.59 -3.36
CA ASP A 328 6.05 -9.18 -3.16
C ASP A 328 6.80 -8.92 -4.48
N HIS A 329 6.25 -9.39 -5.60
CA HIS A 329 6.83 -9.24 -6.93
C HIS A 329 6.19 -8.10 -7.74
N ARG A 330 6.94 -7.63 -8.74
CA ARG A 330 6.54 -6.58 -9.68
C ARG A 330 6.46 -7.10 -11.11
N VAL A 331 5.69 -6.39 -11.91
CA VAL A 331 5.64 -6.63 -13.36
C VAL A 331 7.04 -6.46 -13.95
N GLY A 332 7.48 -7.46 -14.72
CA GLY A 332 8.82 -7.53 -15.32
C GLY A 332 9.89 -8.20 -14.46
N GLU A 333 9.64 -8.46 -13.19
CA GLU A 333 10.56 -9.23 -12.33
C GLU A 333 10.54 -10.70 -12.70
N THR A 334 11.70 -11.34 -12.52
CA THR A 334 11.85 -12.79 -12.69
C THR A 334 11.89 -13.46 -11.33
N ALA A 335 11.13 -14.54 -11.17
CA ALA A 335 11.14 -15.37 -9.97
C ALA A 335 11.33 -16.84 -10.31
N SER A 336 11.90 -17.58 -9.37
CA SER A 336 12.01 -19.05 -9.44
C SER A 336 10.80 -19.68 -8.71
N VAL A 337 9.90 -20.30 -9.48
CA VAL A 337 8.72 -21.01 -8.95
C VAL A 337 9.07 -22.47 -8.77
N LYS A 338 9.08 -22.95 -7.53
CA LYS A 338 9.27 -24.35 -7.19
C LYS A 338 7.95 -25.08 -7.33
N ILE A 339 7.95 -26.13 -8.11
CA ILE A 339 6.77 -26.98 -8.36
C ILE A 339 7.05 -28.43 -8.01
N PHE A 340 6.00 -29.14 -7.69
CA PHE A 340 6.01 -30.60 -7.62
C PHE A 340 5.09 -31.14 -8.71
N ARG A 341 5.59 -32.04 -9.56
CA ARG A 341 4.88 -32.66 -10.68
C ARG A 341 5.19 -34.13 -10.74
N LYS A 342 4.17 -35.00 -10.65
CA LYS A 342 4.32 -36.46 -10.75
C LYS A 342 5.45 -37.02 -9.88
N GLY A 343 5.44 -36.70 -8.59
CA GLY A 343 6.42 -37.18 -7.63
C GLY A 343 7.83 -36.56 -7.75
N ARG A 344 8.05 -35.50 -8.54
CA ARG A 344 9.35 -34.85 -8.73
C ARG A 344 9.28 -33.36 -8.51
N GLU A 345 10.31 -32.83 -7.85
CA GLU A 345 10.51 -31.39 -7.76
C GLU A 345 11.03 -30.82 -9.08
N GLY A 346 10.59 -29.63 -9.39
CA GLY A 346 11.04 -28.83 -10.54
C GLY A 346 11.09 -27.34 -10.18
N VAL A 347 11.80 -26.57 -10.98
CA VAL A 347 11.87 -25.11 -10.87
C VAL A 347 11.53 -24.51 -12.22
N CYS A 348 10.57 -23.59 -12.25
CA CYS A 348 10.18 -22.82 -13.41
C CYS A 348 10.59 -21.37 -13.20
N ASN A 349 11.40 -20.79 -14.12
CA ASN A 349 11.71 -19.37 -14.08
C ASN A 349 10.60 -18.59 -14.79
N VAL A 350 9.97 -17.68 -14.07
CA VAL A 350 8.80 -16.92 -14.52
C VAL A 350 9.14 -15.44 -14.57
N VAL A 351 8.79 -14.77 -15.67
CA VAL A 351 8.81 -13.31 -15.75
C VAL A 351 7.37 -12.82 -15.57
N PHE A 352 7.09 -12.11 -14.47
CA PHE A 352 5.74 -11.64 -14.17
C PHE A 352 5.27 -10.57 -15.17
N ASN A 353 4.02 -10.67 -15.58
CA ASN A 353 3.34 -9.69 -16.42
C ASN A 353 2.31 -8.90 -15.59
N GLU A 354 1.76 -7.83 -16.17
CA GLU A 354 0.55 -7.20 -15.65
C GLU A 354 -0.66 -8.12 -15.89
N ASN A 355 -1.56 -8.24 -14.90
CA ASN A 355 -2.78 -8.99 -15.08
C ASN A 355 -3.63 -8.32 -16.17
N PRO A 356 -3.95 -8.99 -17.28
CA PRO A 356 -4.78 -8.39 -18.33
C PRO A 356 -6.17 -7.97 -17.82
N ALA A 357 -6.68 -8.59 -16.74
CA ALA A 357 -7.92 -8.15 -16.10
C ALA A 357 -7.78 -6.79 -15.39
N ALA A 358 -6.58 -6.43 -14.93
CA ALA A 358 -6.33 -5.14 -14.28
C ALA A 358 -6.24 -3.97 -15.28
N ALA A 359 -6.26 -4.25 -16.57
CA ALA A 359 -6.15 -3.25 -17.64
C ALA A 359 -7.40 -2.37 -17.78
N ASN A 360 -8.53 -2.76 -17.20
CA ASN A 360 -9.77 -1.98 -17.26
C ASN A 360 -10.34 -1.68 -15.85
N VAL A 361 -11.21 -0.68 -15.79
CA VAL A 361 -11.80 -0.18 -14.54
C VAL A 361 -12.66 -1.20 -13.80
N LEU A 362 -13.14 -2.23 -14.48
CA LEU A 362 -13.90 -3.32 -13.87
C LEU A 362 -12.98 -4.32 -13.18
N GLY A 363 -11.74 -4.48 -13.67
CA GLY A 363 -10.79 -5.48 -13.18
C GLY A 363 -11.15 -6.91 -13.57
N ALA A 364 -11.80 -7.10 -14.73
CA ALA A 364 -12.13 -8.40 -15.30
C ALA A 364 -11.55 -8.53 -16.71
N ALA A 365 -10.80 -9.58 -16.98
CA ALA A 365 -10.46 -9.94 -18.35
C ALA A 365 -11.59 -10.75 -18.95
N VAL A 366 -11.99 -10.35 -20.16
CA VAL A 366 -13.03 -11.04 -20.91
C VAL A 366 -12.50 -11.52 -22.25
N LYS A 367 -13.17 -12.49 -22.82
CA LYS A 367 -12.95 -12.96 -24.19
C LYS A 367 -14.28 -13.10 -24.90
N THR A 368 -14.27 -12.85 -26.21
CA THR A 368 -15.41 -13.21 -27.06
C THR A 368 -15.63 -14.71 -26.98
N ILE A 369 -16.89 -15.13 -26.85
CA ILE A 369 -17.23 -16.56 -26.77
C ILE A 369 -16.80 -17.27 -28.06
N ASN A 370 -16.23 -18.45 -27.89
CA ASN A 370 -15.90 -19.40 -28.95
C ASN A 370 -16.12 -20.83 -28.45
N SER A 371 -16.08 -21.80 -29.34
CA SER A 371 -16.36 -23.22 -29.03
C SER A 371 -15.43 -23.83 -27.97
N ASP A 372 -14.20 -23.31 -27.81
CA ASP A 372 -13.30 -23.79 -26.76
C ASP A 372 -13.69 -23.26 -25.39
N LEU A 373 -14.08 -21.97 -25.30
CA LEU A 373 -14.55 -21.34 -24.08
C LEU A 373 -15.92 -21.83 -23.67
N GLU A 374 -16.83 -22.10 -24.64
CA GLU A 374 -18.11 -22.75 -24.36
C GLU A 374 -17.94 -24.07 -23.65
N ARG A 375 -17.05 -24.94 -24.18
CA ARG A 375 -16.74 -26.23 -23.55
C ARG A 375 -16.03 -26.10 -22.21
N LYS A 376 -15.06 -25.17 -22.12
CA LYS A 376 -14.26 -24.96 -20.91
C LYS A 376 -15.11 -24.52 -19.72
N TYR A 377 -16.04 -23.58 -19.96
CA TYR A 377 -16.85 -22.99 -18.90
C TYR A 377 -18.30 -23.51 -18.87
N TYR A 378 -18.64 -24.50 -19.73
CA TYR A 378 -19.99 -25.06 -19.84
C TYR A 378 -21.04 -23.97 -20.07
N LEU A 379 -20.76 -23.07 -21.03
CA LEU A 379 -21.63 -21.92 -21.29
C LEU A 379 -22.96 -22.37 -21.92
N TYR A 380 -24.04 -21.70 -21.54
CA TYR A 380 -25.40 -21.93 -22.06
C TYR A 380 -25.83 -20.84 -23.05
N VAL A 381 -24.92 -19.92 -23.39
CA VAL A 381 -25.12 -18.82 -24.34
C VAL A 381 -23.92 -18.75 -25.27
N ASP A 382 -24.16 -18.35 -26.50
CA ASP A 382 -23.21 -18.23 -27.60
C ASP A 382 -22.82 -16.78 -27.91
N GLU A 383 -23.52 -15.81 -27.29
CA GLU A 383 -23.26 -14.37 -27.46
C GLU A 383 -22.85 -13.69 -26.15
N GLY A 384 -21.89 -12.76 -26.26
CA GLY A 384 -21.37 -11.98 -25.15
C GLY A 384 -19.86 -12.17 -24.91
N CYS A 385 -19.40 -11.67 -23.78
CA CYS A 385 -18.01 -11.77 -23.36
C CYS A 385 -17.91 -12.62 -22.11
N VAL A 386 -17.24 -13.77 -22.18
CA VAL A 386 -16.98 -14.62 -21.03
C VAL A 386 -15.82 -14.05 -20.20
N ILE A 387 -16.00 -13.95 -18.90
CA ILE A 387 -14.94 -13.58 -17.95
C ILE A 387 -13.96 -14.75 -17.85
N VAL A 388 -12.70 -14.48 -18.14
CA VAL A 388 -11.61 -15.49 -18.05
C VAL A 388 -10.77 -15.30 -16.79
N SER A 389 -10.68 -14.09 -16.26
CA SER A 389 -10.07 -13.81 -14.95
C SER A 389 -10.65 -12.55 -14.31
N VAL A 390 -10.55 -12.47 -12.99
CA VAL A 390 -10.97 -11.33 -12.17
C VAL A 390 -9.78 -10.96 -11.28
N SER A 391 -9.48 -9.66 -11.21
CA SER A 391 -8.40 -9.15 -10.35
C SER A 391 -8.85 -9.10 -8.89
N PRO A 392 -8.04 -9.59 -7.94
CA PRO A 392 -8.32 -9.45 -6.52
C PRO A 392 -8.50 -7.98 -6.10
N GLY A 393 -9.50 -7.70 -5.25
CA GLY A 393 -9.83 -6.36 -4.77
C GLY A 393 -10.45 -5.44 -5.83
N SER A 394 -10.81 -5.98 -7.01
CA SER A 394 -11.41 -5.21 -8.10
C SER A 394 -12.92 -4.98 -7.93
N PRO A 395 -13.49 -3.97 -8.62
CA PRO A 395 -14.92 -3.82 -8.72
C PRO A 395 -15.68 -5.08 -9.17
N ALA A 396 -15.08 -5.87 -10.07
CA ALA A 396 -15.63 -7.14 -10.52
C ALA A 396 -15.71 -8.17 -9.39
N GLU A 397 -14.63 -8.35 -8.62
CA GLU A 397 -14.62 -9.26 -7.47
C GLU A 397 -15.61 -8.84 -6.41
N ASN A 398 -15.62 -7.54 -6.05
CA ASN A 398 -16.54 -6.98 -5.06
C ASN A 398 -18.01 -7.13 -5.46
N ALA A 399 -18.30 -7.16 -6.76
CA ALA A 399 -19.63 -7.45 -7.30
C ALA A 399 -19.93 -8.95 -7.41
N GLY A 400 -18.99 -9.82 -7.02
CA GLY A 400 -19.13 -11.27 -7.06
C GLY A 400 -19.05 -11.89 -8.45
N LEU A 401 -18.43 -11.20 -9.41
CA LEU A 401 -18.13 -11.75 -10.74
C LEU A 401 -17.05 -12.83 -10.66
N ARG A 402 -17.13 -13.84 -11.54
CA ARG A 402 -16.23 -15.01 -11.52
C ARG A 402 -15.88 -15.42 -12.96
N PRO A 403 -14.76 -16.11 -13.17
CA PRO A 403 -14.48 -16.81 -14.43
C PRO A 403 -15.65 -17.74 -14.81
N GLY A 404 -16.06 -17.69 -16.09
CA GLY A 404 -17.21 -18.41 -16.62
C GLY A 404 -18.53 -17.59 -16.61
N ASP A 405 -18.59 -16.43 -15.97
CA ASP A 405 -19.70 -15.50 -16.15
C ASP A 405 -19.63 -14.86 -17.54
N VAL A 406 -20.77 -14.69 -18.19
CA VAL A 406 -20.87 -14.03 -19.49
C VAL A 406 -21.52 -12.67 -19.34
N ILE A 407 -20.77 -11.62 -19.67
CA ILE A 407 -21.28 -10.24 -19.73
C ILE A 407 -21.91 -10.04 -21.13
N GLN A 408 -23.18 -9.73 -21.16
CA GLN A 408 -23.92 -9.45 -22.41
C GLN A 408 -24.27 -7.98 -22.56
N GLN A 409 -24.26 -7.20 -21.45
CA GLN A 409 -24.63 -5.79 -21.49
C GLN A 409 -23.94 -5.01 -20.37
N ILE A 410 -23.51 -3.79 -20.68
CA ILE A 410 -22.99 -2.80 -19.75
C ILE A 410 -23.93 -1.60 -19.80
N ASN A 411 -24.59 -1.26 -18.67
CA ASN A 411 -25.71 -0.31 -18.63
C ASN A 411 -26.80 -0.71 -19.64
N ARG A 412 -26.97 0.08 -20.71
CA ARG A 412 -27.94 -0.21 -21.78
C ARG A 412 -27.28 -0.62 -23.09
N GLN A 413 -25.98 -0.80 -23.11
CA GLN A 413 -25.19 -1.13 -24.29
C GLN A 413 -24.87 -2.61 -24.32
N VAL A 414 -25.31 -3.31 -25.38
CA VAL A 414 -24.99 -4.72 -25.62
C VAL A 414 -23.49 -4.83 -25.97
N VAL A 415 -22.85 -5.89 -25.48
CA VAL A 415 -21.46 -6.23 -25.78
C VAL A 415 -21.39 -7.68 -26.26
N LEU A 416 -20.96 -7.88 -27.50
CA LEU A 416 -20.89 -9.17 -28.16
C LEU A 416 -19.43 -9.63 -28.38
N SER A 417 -18.47 -8.72 -28.24
CA SER A 417 -17.05 -9.00 -28.45
C SER A 417 -16.16 -8.35 -27.39
N GLU A 418 -14.94 -8.88 -27.23
CA GLU A 418 -13.91 -8.32 -26.37
C GLU A 418 -13.63 -6.84 -26.71
N ASP A 419 -13.60 -6.49 -27.99
CA ASP A 419 -13.37 -5.11 -28.45
C ASP A 419 -14.52 -4.17 -28.05
N GLU A 420 -15.76 -4.61 -28.21
CA GLU A 420 -16.94 -3.85 -27.78
C GLU A 420 -16.98 -3.70 -26.26
N PHE A 421 -16.65 -4.75 -25.52
CA PHE A 421 -16.52 -4.69 -24.07
C PHE A 421 -15.46 -3.67 -23.64
N ASN A 422 -14.25 -3.73 -24.20
CA ASN A 422 -13.17 -2.81 -23.86
C ASN A 422 -13.52 -1.36 -24.18
N LYS A 423 -14.15 -1.11 -25.33
CA LYS A 423 -14.62 0.22 -25.73
C LYS A 423 -15.70 0.75 -24.78
N THR A 424 -16.68 -0.09 -24.46
CA THR A 424 -17.81 0.28 -23.60
C THR A 424 -17.38 0.51 -22.17
N ILE A 425 -16.55 -0.37 -21.60
CA ILE A 425 -16.06 -0.24 -20.22
C ILE A 425 -15.15 0.99 -20.05
N GLN A 426 -14.39 1.35 -21.08
CA GLN A 426 -13.59 2.56 -21.08
C GLN A 426 -14.46 3.83 -21.12
N ALA A 427 -15.56 3.81 -21.89
CA ALA A 427 -16.49 4.93 -21.96
C ALA A 427 -17.21 5.20 -20.63
N VAL A 428 -17.39 4.20 -19.77
CA VAL A 428 -18.05 4.32 -18.47
C VAL A 428 -17.07 4.45 -17.30
N ALA A 429 -15.75 4.51 -17.54
CA ALA A 429 -14.70 4.55 -16.53
C ALA A 429 -14.83 5.73 -15.54
N GLY A 430 -15.47 6.82 -15.94
CA GLY A 430 -15.74 7.99 -15.08
C GLY A 430 -16.97 7.88 -14.19
N GLN A 431 -17.80 6.86 -14.37
CA GLN A 431 -19.05 6.67 -13.61
C GLN A 431 -18.76 6.06 -12.24
N GLU A 432 -19.56 6.40 -11.24
CA GLU A 432 -19.46 5.80 -9.90
C GLU A 432 -19.96 4.36 -9.88
N LYS A 433 -21.00 4.06 -10.66
CA LYS A 433 -21.69 2.77 -10.69
C LYS A 433 -22.12 2.42 -12.12
N ILE A 434 -22.06 1.15 -12.44
CA ILE A 434 -22.59 0.59 -13.68
C ILE A 434 -23.50 -0.61 -13.39
N ILE A 435 -24.37 -0.94 -14.33
CA ILE A 435 -25.20 -2.14 -14.30
C ILE A 435 -24.68 -3.11 -15.35
N LEU A 436 -24.39 -4.34 -14.95
CA LEU A 436 -24.03 -5.43 -15.86
C LEU A 436 -25.17 -6.42 -15.98
N ARG A 437 -25.48 -6.84 -17.21
CA ARG A 437 -26.30 -8.03 -17.47
C ARG A 437 -25.34 -9.20 -17.64
N VAL A 438 -25.43 -10.14 -16.71
CA VAL A 438 -24.49 -11.26 -16.59
C VAL A 438 -25.26 -12.56 -16.64
N VAL A 439 -24.83 -13.50 -17.49
CA VAL A 439 -25.33 -14.87 -17.51
C VAL A 439 -24.37 -15.75 -16.73
N ARG A 440 -24.88 -16.46 -15.73
CA ARG A 440 -24.16 -17.46 -14.93
C ARG A 440 -24.91 -18.78 -14.98
N GLY A 441 -24.34 -19.77 -15.63
CA GLY A 441 -25.07 -21.00 -15.95
C GLY A 441 -26.31 -20.70 -16.77
N GLN A 442 -27.48 -21.07 -16.27
CA GLN A 442 -28.78 -20.81 -16.93
C GLN A 442 -29.49 -19.55 -16.40
N THR A 443 -28.88 -18.83 -15.48
CA THR A 443 -29.50 -17.66 -14.84
C THR A 443 -28.95 -16.34 -15.41
N VAL A 444 -29.86 -15.40 -15.65
CA VAL A 444 -29.53 -14.02 -16.00
C VAL A 444 -29.62 -13.15 -14.76
N ASN A 445 -28.54 -12.44 -14.46
CA ASN A 445 -28.43 -11.56 -13.30
C ASN A 445 -28.18 -10.12 -13.77
N LEU A 446 -28.77 -9.15 -13.07
CA LEU A 446 -28.41 -7.74 -13.18
C LEU A 446 -27.59 -7.36 -11.95
N LEU A 447 -26.33 -7.05 -12.17
CA LEU A 447 -25.39 -6.70 -11.10
C LEU A 447 -25.09 -5.21 -11.12
N LEU A 448 -25.28 -4.53 -9.98
CA LEU A 448 -24.85 -3.16 -9.78
C LEU A 448 -23.39 -3.19 -9.30
N VAL A 449 -22.48 -2.70 -10.12
CA VAL A 449 -21.05 -2.67 -9.83
C VAL A 449 -20.63 -1.25 -9.50
N LYS A 450 -19.99 -1.06 -8.34
CA LYS A 450 -19.34 0.20 -7.97
C LYS A 450 -17.95 0.23 -8.59
N LEU A 451 -17.63 1.26 -9.38
CA LEU A 451 -16.32 1.44 -10.01
C LEU A 451 -15.36 2.31 -9.17
N LYS A 452 -15.91 3.05 -8.21
CA LYS A 452 -15.19 3.91 -7.26
C LYS A 452 -15.68 3.68 -5.85
#